data_a66e346ea69268edbac1eba57f3b73b4
#
_entry.id   a66e346ea69268edbac1eba57f3b73b4
#
_cell.length_a   1.000
_cell.length_b   1.000
_cell.length_c   1.000
_cell.angle_alpha   90.00
_cell.angle_beta   90.00
_cell.angle_gamma   90.00
#
_symmetry.space_group_name_H-M   'P 1'
#
loop_
_entity.id
_entity.type
_entity.pdbx_description
1 polymer ?
#
loop_
_entity_poly.entity_id
_entity_poly.type
_entity_poly.pdbx_seq_one_letter_code
_entity_poly.pdbx_strand_id
1 'polypeptide(L)'
;MELDASSVLCDPGTPPVRCLQSPDLLEEMYKSFGAEMKLPSFSEDCLYLNIFTPADRGEYTKLPVMVFIHGGALLTGGAAYYDGSALSTYGDIVLVIIQYRLGILGFLSTGDSQASGNYGFLDQVAALQWIKENIADFGGDPDCVTIFGESAGGVGVSVLMASPLSKGLFHKAIAESGVIFIPGVVVNKTTDLFNFRDLVATISGCDPISLVECLKKKSTDEILTVMSQMTVPNLPVCVDGIFLTKHPEEVFSSKEIHNVPLIIGVNNQECGWLLPKVDVKCNFCSCHQLLNALDMVEEMDKDTLQVKLKNSPYLGITSQMIPSILDEYFGDTDNPAELRNRFLDLCGDVSLVIPSLRAARYHRDSGSPIFFYEFQHPPSVLKDFRPNFVKSDHGDELMFVFGGPFLRDGTYFSMGNVPNEEKILSKTVMTYWANFARNGDPNGPGMVHWPRFDLKESYLEINLKQKSTRNLRAGKAEFWTKILPEKLQNIVKEKNEHTEL
;
A
#
# COMPACT_ATOMS: atom_id res chain seq x y z
N MET A 1 11.61 2.26 24.81
CA MET A 1 12.84 1.63 24.29
C MET A 1 13.57 2.74 23.57
N GLU A 2 14.63 3.28 24.17
CA GLU A 2 15.47 4.28 23.53
C GLU A 2 16.16 3.62 22.34
N LEU A 3 16.00 4.19 21.15
CA LEU A 3 16.74 3.80 19.97
C LEU A 3 18.15 4.37 20.13
N ASP A 4 19.11 3.50 20.36
CA ASP A 4 20.52 3.87 20.31
C ASP A 4 20.89 4.09 18.83
N ALA A 5 20.92 5.33 18.42
CA ALA A 5 21.20 5.76 17.05
C ALA A 5 22.70 5.71 16.73
N SER A 6 23.38 4.61 17.07
CA SER A 6 24.71 4.35 16.55
C SER A 6 24.59 3.89 15.10
N SER A 7 24.81 4.80 14.17
CA SER A 7 24.83 4.56 12.72
C SER A 7 25.86 3.48 12.37
N VAL A 8 25.41 2.27 12.15
CA VAL A 8 26.21 1.25 11.49
C VAL A 8 25.94 1.39 9.98
N LEU A 9 26.88 1.97 9.26
CA LEU A 9 27.01 1.80 7.83
C LEU A 9 27.17 0.29 7.60
N CYS A 10 26.18 -0.37 6.98
CA CYS A 10 26.34 -1.77 6.64
C CYS A 10 27.57 -1.94 5.73
N ASP A 11 28.53 -2.78 6.16
CA ASP A 11 29.62 -3.25 5.31
C ASP A 11 29.02 -3.80 4.01
N PRO A 12 29.48 -3.39 2.82
CA PRO A 12 29.02 -3.92 1.54
C PRO A 12 29.11 -5.44 1.41
N GLY A 13 29.83 -6.11 2.30
CA GLY A 13 29.95 -7.56 2.40
C GLY A 13 28.92 -8.25 3.29
N THR A 14 28.13 -7.51 4.07
CA THR A 14 27.09 -8.10 4.93
C THR A 14 25.79 -8.28 4.13
N PRO A 15 25.22 -9.51 4.05
CA PRO A 15 23.96 -9.72 3.37
C PRO A 15 22.86 -8.85 3.98
N PRO A 16 21.99 -8.22 3.17
CA PRO A 16 20.89 -7.45 3.69
C PRO A 16 20.00 -8.33 4.57
N VAL A 17 19.59 -7.80 5.73
CA VAL A 17 18.71 -8.48 6.68
C VAL A 17 17.30 -7.92 6.53
N ARG A 18 16.28 -8.75 6.71
CA ARG A 18 14.86 -8.36 6.69
C ARG A 18 14.27 -8.43 8.09
N CYS A 19 13.25 -7.62 8.35
CA CYS A 19 12.45 -7.79 9.57
C CYS A 19 11.73 -9.13 9.56
N LEU A 20 11.49 -9.70 10.74
CA LEU A 20 10.80 -10.98 10.89
C LEU A 20 9.46 -10.96 10.18
N GLN A 21 9.24 -11.96 9.35
CA GLN A 21 8.05 -12.11 8.50
C GLN A 21 7.89 -13.58 8.09
N SER A 22 6.67 -13.98 7.72
CA SER A 22 6.43 -15.35 7.25
C SER A 22 7.15 -15.60 5.92
N PRO A 23 8.04 -16.61 5.84
CA PRO A 23 8.71 -16.99 4.60
C PRO A 23 7.72 -17.40 3.50
N ASP A 24 6.71 -18.16 3.87
CA ASP A 24 5.75 -18.76 2.93
C ASP A 24 4.93 -17.69 2.20
N LEU A 25 4.45 -16.67 2.94
CA LEU A 25 3.68 -15.58 2.34
C LEU A 25 4.51 -14.79 1.30
N LEU A 26 5.77 -14.58 1.59
CA LEU A 26 6.72 -13.92 0.69
C LEU A 26 6.99 -14.75 -0.56
N GLU A 27 7.30 -16.01 -0.38
CA GLU A 27 7.61 -16.92 -1.49
C GLU A 27 6.44 -17.00 -2.47
N GLU A 28 5.21 -17.06 -1.97
CA GLU A 28 4.01 -17.07 -2.80
C GLU A 28 3.79 -15.74 -3.54
N MET A 29 3.97 -14.63 -2.83
CA MET A 29 3.86 -13.30 -3.43
C MET A 29 4.90 -13.14 -4.56
N TYR A 30 6.16 -13.58 -4.37
CA TYR A 30 7.21 -13.51 -5.38
C TYR A 30 7.01 -14.48 -6.54
N LYS A 31 6.56 -15.70 -6.28
CA LYS A 31 6.17 -16.64 -7.34
C LYS A 31 5.06 -16.04 -8.20
N SER A 32 4.19 -15.23 -7.59
CA SER A 32 3.15 -14.53 -8.32
C SER A 32 3.70 -13.50 -9.32
N PHE A 33 4.87 -12.97 -9.10
CA PHE A 33 5.57 -12.05 -10.01
C PHE A 33 6.59 -12.76 -10.95
N GLY A 34 6.64 -14.10 -10.93
CA GLY A 34 7.53 -14.88 -11.81
C GLY A 34 9.01 -14.83 -11.42
N ALA A 35 9.34 -14.40 -10.21
CA ALA A 35 10.72 -14.27 -9.75
C ALA A 35 11.13 -15.43 -8.84
N GLU A 36 12.18 -16.16 -9.20
CA GLU A 36 12.94 -17.01 -8.29
C GLU A 36 14.05 -16.17 -7.64
N MET A 37 13.88 -15.83 -6.36
CA MET A 37 14.87 -15.05 -5.63
C MET A 37 15.45 -15.81 -4.44
N LYS A 38 16.77 -15.67 -4.25
CA LYS A 38 17.41 -16.05 -3.00
C LYS A 38 17.08 -14.99 -1.95
N LEU A 39 16.14 -15.32 -1.07
CA LEU A 39 15.67 -14.41 -0.04
C LEU A 39 16.75 -14.13 1.01
N PRO A 40 16.95 -12.85 1.43
CA PRO A 40 17.83 -12.52 2.55
C PRO A 40 17.37 -13.14 3.88
N SER A 41 18.27 -13.26 4.86
CA SER A 41 17.95 -13.74 6.21
C SER A 41 16.99 -12.78 6.96
N PHE A 42 16.34 -13.30 8.00
CA PHE A 42 15.53 -12.52 8.92
C PHE A 42 16.27 -12.21 10.21
N SER A 43 15.95 -11.08 10.84
CA SER A 43 16.39 -10.75 12.18
C SER A 43 15.37 -9.84 12.88
N GLU A 44 15.34 -9.85 14.21
CA GLU A 44 14.68 -8.79 14.97
C GLU A 44 15.48 -7.48 14.90
N ASP A 45 16.81 -7.57 14.79
CA ASP A 45 17.68 -6.45 14.46
C ASP A 45 17.63 -6.22 12.94
N CYS A 46 16.66 -5.41 12.51
CA CYS A 46 16.31 -5.23 11.10
C CYS A 46 16.08 -3.77 10.69
N LEU A 47 16.13 -2.82 11.63
CA LEU A 47 15.78 -1.42 11.36
C LEU A 47 16.96 -0.68 10.69
N TYR A 48 17.29 -1.12 9.49
CA TYR A 48 18.29 -0.53 8.60
C TYR A 48 17.62 0.20 7.44
N LEU A 49 18.37 1.04 6.75
CA LEU A 49 17.93 1.73 5.55
C LEU A 49 19.01 1.68 4.47
N ASN A 50 18.59 1.69 3.20
CA ASN A 50 19.48 1.79 2.05
C ASN A 50 19.46 3.21 1.51
N ILE A 51 20.62 3.75 1.13
CA ILE A 51 20.76 5.08 0.53
C ILE A 51 21.40 4.94 -0.84
N PHE A 52 20.74 5.50 -1.86
CA PHE A 52 21.23 5.59 -3.23
C PHE A 52 21.43 7.06 -3.57
N THR A 53 22.61 7.40 -4.06
CA THR A 53 22.97 8.77 -4.44
C THR A 53 23.72 8.76 -5.77
N PRO A 54 23.50 9.74 -6.67
CA PRO A 54 24.24 9.83 -7.93
C PRO A 54 25.75 9.94 -7.70
N ALA A 55 26.56 9.23 -8.51
CA ALA A 55 28.02 9.22 -8.37
C ALA A 55 28.65 10.59 -8.69
N ASP A 56 28.10 11.30 -9.67
CA ASP A 56 28.65 12.55 -10.21
C ASP A 56 28.10 13.81 -9.51
N ARG A 57 27.67 13.70 -8.25
CA ARG A 57 27.21 14.86 -7.48
C ARG A 57 28.38 15.82 -7.19
N GLY A 58 28.15 17.11 -7.33
CA GLY A 58 29.07 18.14 -6.85
C GLY A 58 29.19 18.13 -5.32
N GLU A 59 30.35 18.51 -4.80
CA GLU A 59 30.69 18.48 -3.36
C GLU A 59 29.73 19.27 -2.44
N TYR A 60 28.92 20.16 -2.99
CA TYR A 60 28.00 21.04 -2.26
C TYR A 60 26.54 20.95 -2.75
N THR A 61 26.16 19.95 -3.54
CA THR A 61 24.80 19.80 -4.04
C THR A 61 23.88 19.25 -2.95
N LYS A 62 22.81 19.98 -2.66
CA LYS A 62 21.68 19.50 -1.85
C LYS A 62 20.62 18.94 -2.79
N LEU A 63 20.60 17.63 -2.95
CA LEU A 63 19.63 16.95 -3.82
C LEU A 63 18.30 16.72 -3.09
N PRO A 64 17.15 16.75 -3.77
CA PRO A 64 15.88 16.32 -3.19
C PRO A 64 16.01 14.90 -2.68
N VAL A 65 15.40 14.63 -1.52
CA VAL A 65 15.39 13.30 -0.90
C VAL A 65 14.04 12.65 -1.15
N MET A 66 14.04 11.42 -1.65
CA MET A 66 12.85 10.57 -1.71
C MET A 66 13.01 9.40 -0.74
N VAL A 67 11.99 9.14 0.08
CA VAL A 67 12.02 8.08 1.10
C VAL A 67 10.94 7.07 0.77
N PHE A 68 11.35 5.86 0.37
CA PHE A 68 10.43 4.79 0.02
C PHE A 68 10.04 3.95 1.24
N ILE A 69 8.74 3.77 1.40
CA ILE A 69 8.10 2.92 2.39
C ILE A 69 7.51 1.73 1.65
N HIS A 70 8.05 0.54 1.87
CA HIS A 70 7.63 -0.65 1.14
C HIS A 70 6.23 -1.13 1.52
N GLY A 71 5.56 -1.79 0.57
CA GLY A 71 4.30 -2.48 0.79
C GLY A 71 4.45 -3.86 1.41
N GLY A 72 3.43 -4.70 1.20
CA GLY A 72 3.39 -6.08 1.69
C GLY A 72 2.41 -6.29 2.85
N ALA A 73 1.29 -5.57 2.83
CA ALA A 73 0.16 -5.72 3.77
C ALA A 73 0.54 -5.60 5.26
N LEU A 74 1.63 -4.90 5.60
CA LEU A 74 2.25 -4.82 6.94
C LEU A 74 2.75 -6.16 7.48
N LEU A 75 2.70 -7.22 6.69
CA LEU A 75 3.08 -8.60 7.05
C LEU A 75 4.43 -9.01 6.48
N THR A 76 4.79 -8.46 5.32
CA THR A 76 5.95 -8.85 4.54
C THR A 76 6.60 -7.64 3.86
N GLY A 77 7.77 -7.82 3.25
CA GLY A 77 8.48 -6.78 2.55
C GLY A 77 9.86 -6.49 3.16
N GLY A 78 10.55 -5.50 2.59
CA GLY A 78 11.86 -5.07 3.10
C GLY A 78 12.66 -4.30 2.06
N ALA A 79 13.58 -3.46 2.51
CA ALA A 79 14.42 -2.62 1.67
C ALA A 79 15.33 -3.40 0.70
N ALA A 80 15.61 -4.65 1.02
CA ALA A 80 16.48 -5.52 0.22
C ALA A 80 15.91 -5.90 -1.15
N TYR A 81 14.61 -5.67 -1.38
CA TYR A 81 13.96 -6.00 -2.65
C TYR A 81 14.04 -4.89 -3.68
N TYR A 82 14.42 -3.69 -3.27
CA TYR A 82 14.37 -2.51 -4.12
C TYR A 82 15.78 -2.01 -4.44
N ASP A 83 16.08 -1.91 -5.72
CA ASP A 83 17.29 -1.24 -6.22
C ASP A 83 16.93 0.18 -6.68
N GLY A 84 17.39 1.16 -5.92
CA GLY A 84 17.13 2.57 -6.19
C GLY A 84 18.08 3.24 -7.15
N SER A 85 19.05 2.51 -7.70
CA SER A 85 20.15 3.09 -8.50
C SER A 85 19.66 3.83 -9.75
N ALA A 86 18.69 3.27 -10.47
CA ALA A 86 18.16 3.91 -11.68
C ALA A 86 17.37 5.18 -11.34
N LEU A 87 16.41 5.12 -10.39
CA LEU A 87 15.62 6.29 -10.00
C LEU A 87 16.51 7.40 -9.44
N SER A 88 17.49 7.05 -8.58
CA SER A 88 18.44 8.02 -8.03
C SER A 88 19.25 8.71 -9.13
N THR A 89 19.80 7.93 -10.07
CA THR A 89 20.66 8.46 -11.16
C THR A 89 19.87 9.28 -12.18
N TYR A 90 18.75 8.75 -12.68
CA TYR A 90 17.94 9.45 -13.69
C TYR A 90 17.15 10.62 -13.12
N GLY A 91 16.78 10.57 -11.85
CA GLY A 91 16.04 11.60 -11.15
C GLY A 91 16.91 12.71 -10.57
N ASP A 92 18.22 12.50 -10.49
CA ASP A 92 19.15 13.38 -9.76
C ASP A 92 18.62 13.67 -8.34
N ILE A 93 18.43 12.60 -7.56
CA ILE A 93 17.88 12.61 -6.21
C ILE A 93 18.68 11.70 -5.29
N VAL A 94 18.59 11.92 -3.98
CA VAL A 94 18.96 10.93 -2.96
C VAL A 94 17.73 10.09 -2.66
N LEU A 95 17.82 8.78 -2.91
CA LEU A 95 16.74 7.83 -2.60
C LEU A 95 17.11 7.04 -1.34
N VAL A 96 16.21 7.05 -0.37
CA VAL A 96 16.30 6.26 0.87
C VAL A 96 15.20 5.21 0.87
N ILE A 97 15.55 3.96 1.18
CA ILE A 97 14.58 2.86 1.30
C ILE A 97 14.65 2.36 2.73
N ILE A 98 13.57 2.50 3.48
CA ILE A 98 13.53 2.18 4.91
C ILE A 98 12.99 0.78 5.16
N GLN A 99 13.29 0.24 6.35
CA GLN A 99 12.64 -0.93 6.92
C GLN A 99 11.83 -0.52 8.16
N TYR A 100 10.82 -1.32 8.47
CA TYR A 100 9.99 -1.18 9.66
C TYR A 100 9.50 -2.56 10.12
N ARG A 101 9.23 -2.72 11.41
CA ARG A 101 8.75 -3.99 11.97
C ARG A 101 7.39 -4.37 11.40
N LEU A 102 7.23 -5.66 11.15
CA LEU A 102 6.10 -6.26 10.45
C LEU A 102 5.30 -7.19 11.36
N GLY A 103 4.12 -7.57 10.91
CA GLY A 103 3.28 -8.53 11.61
C GLY A 103 2.95 -8.11 13.04
N ILE A 104 2.87 -9.07 13.93
CA ILE A 104 2.58 -8.80 15.36
C ILE A 104 3.67 -7.99 16.05
N LEU A 105 4.93 -8.03 15.55
CA LEU A 105 6.03 -7.25 16.13
C LEU A 105 5.90 -5.75 15.83
N GLY A 106 5.30 -5.41 14.68
CA GLY A 106 5.07 -4.02 14.27
C GLY A 106 3.69 -3.49 14.65
N PHE A 107 2.67 -4.34 14.78
CA PHE A 107 1.29 -3.88 14.78
C PHE A 107 0.38 -4.55 15.83
N LEU A 108 0.92 -5.35 16.76
CA LEU A 108 0.12 -5.91 17.85
C LEU A 108 -0.39 -4.79 18.75
N SER A 109 -1.71 -4.70 18.88
CA SER A 109 -2.38 -3.93 19.92
C SER A 109 -3.22 -4.85 20.80
N THR A 110 -3.08 -4.69 22.11
CA THR A 110 -3.90 -5.40 23.10
C THR A 110 -5.15 -4.61 23.49
N GLY A 111 -5.31 -3.39 22.96
CA GLY A 111 -6.39 -2.48 23.34
C GLY A 111 -6.23 -1.87 24.73
N ASP A 112 -5.07 -2.08 25.35
CA ASP A 112 -4.70 -1.56 26.66
C ASP A 112 -3.23 -1.09 26.70
N SER A 113 -2.69 -0.81 27.89
CA SER A 113 -1.33 -0.31 28.08
C SER A 113 -0.23 -1.37 27.87
N GLN A 114 -0.54 -2.65 27.67
CA GLN A 114 0.49 -3.69 27.46
C GLN A 114 1.13 -3.57 26.07
N ALA A 115 0.30 -3.33 25.03
CA ALA A 115 0.76 -3.05 23.69
C ALA A 115 -0.19 -2.06 23.02
N SER A 116 0.31 -0.86 22.73
CA SER A 116 -0.46 0.23 22.09
C SER A 116 -0.68 0.04 20.59
N GLY A 117 0.13 -0.80 19.93
CA GLY A 117 0.15 -0.93 18.47
C GLY A 117 0.99 0.13 17.77
N ASN A 118 0.89 0.19 16.43
CA ASN A 118 1.54 1.20 15.58
C ASN A 118 3.09 1.23 15.63
N TYR A 119 3.77 0.23 16.19
CA TYR A 119 5.22 0.23 16.35
C TYR A 119 5.96 0.33 15.01
N GLY A 120 5.47 -0.35 13.95
CA GLY A 120 6.04 -0.24 12.62
C GLY A 120 5.93 1.17 12.03
N PHE A 121 4.88 1.92 12.36
CA PHE A 121 4.79 3.34 11.97
C PHE A 121 5.68 4.23 12.82
N LEU A 122 5.91 3.91 14.08
CA LEU A 122 6.90 4.59 14.91
C LEU A 122 8.33 4.36 14.38
N ASP A 123 8.62 3.16 13.84
CA ASP A 123 9.87 2.88 13.15
C ASP A 123 10.05 3.77 11.90
N GLN A 124 8.96 3.98 11.14
CA GLN A 124 8.97 4.91 10.00
C GLN A 124 9.24 6.36 10.45
N VAL A 125 8.64 6.81 11.54
CA VAL A 125 8.92 8.13 12.14
C VAL A 125 10.39 8.24 12.56
N ALA A 126 10.94 7.21 13.21
CA ALA A 126 12.34 7.18 13.63
C ALA A 126 13.30 7.24 12.42
N ALA A 127 12.98 6.51 11.34
CA ALA A 127 13.75 6.59 10.09
C ALA A 127 13.72 8.00 9.49
N LEU A 128 12.58 8.69 9.50
CA LEU A 128 12.46 10.06 9.02
C LEU A 128 13.22 11.07 9.91
N GLN A 129 13.24 10.85 11.22
CA GLN A 129 14.06 11.64 12.14
C GLN A 129 15.55 11.46 11.84
N TRP A 130 15.99 10.21 11.66
CA TRP A 130 17.36 9.93 11.28
C TRP A 130 17.74 10.61 9.95
N ILE A 131 16.86 10.54 8.94
CA ILE A 131 17.07 11.20 7.64
C ILE A 131 17.24 12.71 7.82
N LYS A 132 16.39 13.34 8.63
CA LYS A 132 16.47 14.78 8.92
C LYS A 132 17.80 15.18 9.51
N GLU A 133 18.39 14.34 10.36
CA GLU A 133 19.64 14.61 11.08
C GLU A 133 20.88 14.30 10.23
N ASN A 134 20.81 13.31 9.32
CA ASN A 134 22.02 12.74 8.71
C ASN A 134 22.09 12.83 7.20
N ILE A 135 20.98 13.03 6.46
CA ILE A 135 20.95 12.87 5.01
C ILE A 135 21.82 13.90 4.25
N ALA A 136 22.15 15.01 4.91
CA ALA A 136 23.05 16.01 4.34
C ALA A 136 24.46 15.46 4.06
N ASP A 137 24.95 14.53 4.88
CA ASP A 137 26.25 13.88 4.69
C ASP A 137 26.27 12.99 3.45
N PHE A 138 25.08 12.55 2.99
CA PHE A 138 24.88 11.80 1.77
C PHE A 138 24.51 12.67 0.55
N GLY A 139 24.54 14.01 0.72
CA GLY A 139 24.24 14.99 -0.35
C GLY A 139 22.76 15.28 -0.52
N GLY A 140 21.90 14.80 0.38
CA GLY A 140 20.48 15.11 0.39
C GLY A 140 20.15 16.43 1.10
N ASP A 141 19.02 17.02 0.72
CA ASP A 141 18.46 18.19 1.39
C ASP A 141 17.42 17.76 2.44
N PRO A 142 17.71 17.90 3.76
CA PRO A 142 16.76 17.53 4.82
C PRO A 142 15.50 18.41 4.81
N ASP A 143 15.51 19.55 4.13
CA ASP A 143 14.38 20.45 3.97
C ASP A 143 13.59 20.20 2.66
N CYS A 144 13.99 19.18 1.89
CA CYS A 144 13.34 18.79 0.63
C CYS A 144 13.08 17.27 0.58
N VAL A 145 12.37 16.74 1.57
CA VAL A 145 12.06 15.32 1.74
C VAL A 145 10.67 15.00 1.20
N THR A 146 10.58 13.99 0.33
CA THR A 146 9.33 13.42 -0.19
C THR A 146 9.21 11.98 0.30
N ILE A 147 8.18 11.65 1.05
CA ILE A 147 7.85 10.26 1.38
C ILE A 147 7.00 9.66 0.26
N PHE A 148 7.28 8.40 -0.10
CA PHE A 148 6.46 7.69 -1.07
C PHE A 148 6.38 6.20 -0.74
N GLY A 149 5.32 5.54 -1.18
CA GLY A 149 5.14 4.12 -0.90
C GLY A 149 3.93 3.56 -1.60
N GLU A 150 3.97 2.26 -1.82
CA GLU A 150 2.95 1.51 -2.55
C GLU A 150 2.21 0.55 -1.60
N SER A 151 0.90 0.32 -1.86
CA SER A 151 0.10 -0.61 -1.06
C SER A 151 0.10 -0.25 0.43
N ALA A 152 0.51 -1.16 1.30
CA ALA A 152 0.71 -0.86 2.73
C ALA A 152 1.72 0.27 2.98
N GLY A 153 2.69 0.49 2.07
CA GLY A 153 3.57 1.66 2.11
C GLY A 153 2.84 2.96 1.80
N GLY A 154 1.90 2.95 0.86
CA GLY A 154 1.00 4.07 0.59
C GLY A 154 0.06 4.36 1.78
N VAL A 155 -0.42 3.31 2.45
CA VAL A 155 -1.11 3.45 3.75
C VAL A 155 -0.20 4.14 4.76
N GLY A 156 1.07 3.70 4.87
CA GLY A 156 2.09 4.33 5.73
C GLY A 156 2.25 5.82 5.44
N VAL A 157 2.38 6.21 4.16
CA VAL A 157 2.40 7.62 3.74
C VAL A 157 1.16 8.37 4.25
N SER A 158 -0.02 7.81 4.02
CA SER A 158 -1.30 8.44 4.40
C SER A 158 -1.46 8.53 5.93
N VAL A 159 -1.00 7.53 6.67
CA VAL A 159 -1.02 7.51 8.15
C VAL A 159 -0.03 8.54 8.72
N LEU A 160 1.18 8.63 8.15
CA LEU A 160 2.16 9.65 8.54
C LEU A 160 1.63 11.07 8.30
N MET A 161 0.87 11.28 7.21
CA MET A 161 0.23 12.59 6.97
C MET A 161 -0.79 12.96 8.05
N ALA A 162 -1.39 11.98 8.74
CA ALA A 162 -2.35 12.18 9.82
C ALA A 162 -1.71 12.25 11.22
N SER A 163 -0.47 11.80 11.38
CA SER A 163 0.20 11.70 12.68
C SER A 163 0.89 12.99 13.10
N PRO A 164 0.66 13.52 14.30
CA PRO A 164 1.41 14.67 14.79
C PRO A 164 2.91 14.41 14.99
N LEU A 165 3.32 13.13 15.13
CA LEU A 165 4.73 12.76 15.38
C LEU A 165 5.62 12.92 14.15
N SER A 166 5.04 12.95 12.96
CA SER A 166 5.78 13.13 11.69
C SER A 166 5.85 14.58 11.22
N LYS A 167 5.35 15.54 12.04
CA LYS A 167 5.31 16.95 11.67
C LYS A 167 6.71 17.53 11.41
N GLY A 168 6.88 18.07 10.19
CA GLY A 168 8.15 18.69 9.77
C GLY A 168 9.28 17.69 9.48
N LEU A 169 8.94 16.41 9.27
CA LEU A 169 9.88 15.37 8.85
C LEU A 169 9.84 15.14 7.34
N PHE A 170 8.80 15.57 6.66
CA PHE A 170 8.68 15.53 5.20
C PHE A 170 7.92 16.75 4.66
N HIS A 171 8.08 17.03 3.38
CA HIS A 171 7.63 18.24 2.71
C HIS A 171 6.70 17.96 1.54
N LYS A 172 6.65 16.70 1.06
CA LYS A 172 5.81 16.21 -0.03
C LYS A 172 5.52 14.73 0.19
N ALA A 173 4.46 14.22 -0.43
CA ALA A 173 4.07 12.83 -0.29
C ALA A 173 3.56 12.23 -1.61
N ILE A 174 3.78 10.92 -1.82
CA ILE A 174 3.22 10.15 -2.94
C ILE A 174 2.64 8.85 -2.36
N ALA A 175 1.34 8.63 -2.51
CA ALA A 175 0.65 7.42 -2.08
C ALA A 175 0.22 6.62 -3.32
N GLU A 176 0.87 5.46 -3.53
CA GLU A 176 0.68 4.60 -4.69
C GLU A 176 -0.19 3.41 -4.27
N SER A 177 -1.38 3.27 -4.83
CA SER A 177 -2.32 2.16 -4.57
C SER A 177 -2.50 1.81 -3.09
N GLY A 178 -2.53 2.85 -2.22
CA GLY A 178 -2.66 2.64 -0.77
C GLY A 178 -2.92 3.93 -0.02
N VAL A 179 -3.99 3.95 0.79
CA VAL A 179 -4.37 5.08 1.66
C VAL A 179 -5.04 4.58 2.94
N ILE A 180 -5.06 5.43 3.97
CA ILE A 180 -5.63 5.11 5.29
C ILE A 180 -7.14 4.77 5.28
N PHE A 181 -7.86 5.12 4.20
CA PHE A 181 -9.30 4.88 4.04
C PHE A 181 -9.67 3.52 3.46
N ILE A 182 -8.68 2.64 3.21
CA ILE A 182 -8.94 1.25 2.80
C ILE A 182 -9.78 0.55 3.88
N PRO A 183 -10.87 -0.15 3.51
CA PRO A 183 -11.72 -0.85 4.47
C PRO A 183 -10.91 -1.81 5.36
N GLY A 184 -11.17 -1.78 6.67
CA GLY A 184 -10.52 -2.67 7.63
C GLY A 184 -9.09 -2.31 8.04
N VAL A 185 -8.45 -1.30 7.43
CA VAL A 185 -7.10 -0.87 7.81
C VAL A 185 -7.09 -0.20 9.19
N VAL A 186 -8.05 0.66 9.46
CA VAL A 186 -8.15 1.34 10.76
C VAL A 186 -9.20 0.69 11.64
N VAL A 187 -8.80 0.35 12.84
CA VAL A 187 -9.70 -0.23 13.85
C VAL A 187 -10.28 0.86 14.74
N ASN A 188 -11.61 0.93 14.75
CA ASN A 188 -12.39 1.94 15.47
C ASN A 188 -12.94 1.48 16.80
N LYS A 189 -13.04 0.17 17.01
CA LYS A 189 -13.72 -0.40 18.16
C LYS A 189 -12.73 -1.15 19.02
N THR A 190 -12.74 -0.87 20.31
CA THR A 190 -11.96 -1.62 21.30
C THR A 190 -12.25 -3.13 21.25
N THR A 191 -13.48 -3.50 20.90
CA THR A 191 -13.87 -4.91 20.69
C THR A 191 -13.07 -5.59 19.60
N ASP A 192 -12.74 -4.88 18.51
CA ASP A 192 -11.98 -5.46 17.38
C ASP A 192 -10.52 -5.65 17.78
N LEU A 193 -9.96 -4.74 18.60
CA LEU A 193 -8.63 -4.91 19.19
C LEU A 193 -8.56 -6.10 20.14
N PHE A 194 -9.60 -6.30 20.97
CA PHE A 194 -9.68 -7.47 21.83
C PHE A 194 -9.83 -8.76 21.02
N ASN A 195 -10.63 -8.77 19.97
CA ASN A 195 -10.74 -9.92 19.09
C ASN A 195 -9.39 -10.26 18.42
N PHE A 196 -8.64 -9.26 18.01
CA PHE A 196 -7.30 -9.45 17.46
C PHE A 196 -6.32 -9.98 18.50
N ARG A 197 -6.28 -9.41 19.70
CA ARG A 197 -5.50 -9.91 20.85
C ARG A 197 -5.80 -11.38 21.13
N ASP A 198 -7.10 -11.72 21.23
CA ASP A 198 -7.56 -13.07 21.58
C ASP A 198 -7.23 -14.08 20.46
N LEU A 199 -7.25 -13.64 19.19
CA LEU A 199 -6.77 -14.43 18.07
C LEU A 199 -5.27 -14.73 18.20
N VAL A 200 -4.44 -13.71 18.43
CA VAL A 200 -2.99 -13.89 18.61
C VAL A 200 -2.70 -14.79 19.83
N ALA A 201 -3.42 -14.60 20.93
CA ALA A 201 -3.32 -15.43 22.12
C ALA A 201 -3.63 -16.90 21.81
N THR A 202 -4.72 -17.15 21.09
CA THR A 202 -5.13 -18.51 20.67
C THR A 202 -4.06 -19.16 19.79
N ILE A 203 -3.57 -18.48 18.76
CA ILE A 203 -2.57 -19.01 17.83
C ILE A 203 -1.25 -19.28 18.56
N SER A 204 -0.85 -18.37 19.46
CA SER A 204 0.40 -18.49 20.21
C SER A 204 0.36 -19.43 21.40
N GLY A 205 -0.84 -19.87 21.82
CA GLY A 205 -1.03 -20.63 23.04
C GLY A 205 -0.77 -19.83 24.32
N CYS A 206 -0.94 -18.51 24.26
CA CYS A 206 -0.75 -17.59 25.37
C CYS A 206 -2.09 -17.21 26.03
N ASP A 207 -2.05 -16.78 27.29
CA ASP A 207 -3.20 -16.17 27.95
C ASP A 207 -3.36 -14.71 27.45
N PRO A 208 -4.56 -14.29 27.03
CA PRO A 208 -4.79 -12.91 26.56
C PRO A 208 -4.41 -11.82 27.57
N ILE A 209 -4.53 -12.10 28.87
CA ILE A 209 -4.22 -11.14 29.94
C ILE A 209 -2.72 -10.91 30.07
N SER A 210 -1.89 -11.92 29.77
CA SER A 210 -0.42 -11.87 29.86
C SER A 210 0.26 -12.08 28.49
N LEU A 211 -0.44 -11.76 27.41
CA LEU A 211 -0.03 -12.06 26.04
C LEU A 211 1.39 -11.54 25.73
N VAL A 212 1.65 -10.28 26.00
CA VAL A 212 2.94 -9.65 25.67
C VAL A 212 4.10 -10.31 26.40
N GLU A 213 3.94 -10.61 27.71
CA GLU A 213 4.97 -11.29 28.50
C GLU A 213 5.17 -12.75 28.08
N CYS A 214 4.12 -13.39 27.56
CA CYS A 214 4.21 -14.72 26.99
C CYS A 214 4.97 -14.69 25.65
N LEU A 215 4.61 -13.78 24.74
CA LEU A 215 5.26 -13.63 23.43
C LEU A 215 6.75 -13.30 23.55
N LYS A 216 7.15 -12.47 24.54
CA LYS A 216 8.58 -12.16 24.80
C LYS A 216 9.43 -13.39 25.17
N LYS A 217 8.81 -14.48 25.60
CA LYS A 217 9.50 -15.72 25.98
C LYS A 217 9.57 -16.74 24.85
N LYS A 218 8.90 -16.45 23.73
CA LYS A 218 8.86 -17.34 22.58
C LYS A 218 10.13 -17.18 21.73
N SER A 219 10.54 -18.28 21.12
CA SER A 219 11.62 -18.28 20.15
C SER A 219 11.20 -17.58 18.86
N THR A 220 12.17 -17.17 18.05
CA THR A 220 11.95 -16.60 16.71
C THR A 220 11.08 -17.52 15.84
N ASP A 221 11.31 -18.84 15.86
CA ASP A 221 10.53 -19.81 15.07
C ASP A 221 9.07 -19.89 15.53
N GLU A 222 8.80 -19.79 16.83
CA GLU A 222 7.44 -19.74 17.35
C GLU A 222 6.73 -18.45 16.95
N ILE A 223 7.42 -17.30 16.99
CA ILE A 223 6.88 -16.02 16.50
C ILE A 223 6.59 -16.08 15.00
N LEU A 224 7.49 -16.61 14.19
CA LEU A 224 7.28 -16.82 12.75
C LEU A 224 6.06 -17.73 12.49
N THR A 225 5.90 -18.79 13.30
CA THR A 225 4.71 -19.66 13.23
C THR A 225 3.42 -18.89 13.53
N VAL A 226 3.41 -18.03 14.54
CA VAL A 226 2.26 -17.16 14.82
C VAL A 226 1.99 -16.24 13.64
N MET A 227 3.03 -15.59 13.10
CA MET A 227 2.90 -14.67 11.96
C MET A 227 2.40 -15.35 10.69
N SER A 228 2.82 -16.60 10.43
CA SER A 228 2.36 -17.37 9.26
C SER A 228 0.86 -17.71 9.30
N GLN A 229 0.24 -17.70 10.47
CA GLN A 229 -1.19 -17.92 10.64
C GLN A 229 -2.01 -16.62 10.68
N MET A 230 -1.34 -15.45 10.58
CA MET A 230 -2.02 -14.17 10.51
C MET A 230 -2.54 -13.90 9.11
N THR A 231 -3.81 -13.47 9.02
CA THR A 231 -4.46 -13.14 7.74
C THR A 231 -4.57 -11.63 7.54
N VAL A 232 -4.49 -11.19 6.28
CA VAL A 232 -4.95 -9.83 5.93
C VAL A 232 -6.48 -9.81 6.02
N PRO A 233 -7.12 -8.84 6.65
CA PRO A 233 -6.71 -7.52 7.16
C PRO A 233 -6.55 -7.43 8.68
N ASN A 234 -5.95 -8.40 9.32
CA ASN A 234 -5.95 -8.52 10.79
C ASN A 234 -4.90 -7.67 11.51
N LEU A 235 -4.10 -6.84 10.80
CA LEU A 235 -3.14 -5.94 11.43
C LEU A 235 -3.72 -4.53 11.53
N PRO A 236 -4.19 -4.11 12.71
CA PRO A 236 -4.89 -2.85 12.85
C PRO A 236 -3.93 -1.66 12.90
N VAL A 237 -4.25 -0.61 12.15
CA VAL A 237 -3.83 0.76 12.49
C VAL A 237 -4.72 1.23 13.64
N CYS A 238 -4.13 1.54 14.78
CA CYS A 238 -4.88 1.87 16.00
C CYS A 238 -4.97 3.39 16.22
N VAL A 239 -6.13 3.84 16.68
CA VAL A 239 -6.25 5.17 17.29
C VAL A 239 -5.77 5.05 18.74
N ASP A 240 -4.48 5.30 18.97
CA ASP A 240 -3.80 5.08 20.25
C ASP A 240 -3.66 6.36 21.09
N GLY A 241 -4.11 7.50 20.56
CA GLY A 241 -4.01 8.80 21.22
C GLY A 241 -2.62 9.44 21.21
N ILE A 242 -1.61 8.78 20.65
CA ILE A 242 -0.21 9.23 20.57
C ILE A 242 0.22 9.35 19.12
N PHE A 243 0.27 8.24 18.39
CA PHE A 243 0.64 8.20 16.98
C PHE A 243 -0.55 8.66 16.11
N LEU A 244 -1.73 8.12 16.36
CA LEU A 244 -3.00 8.59 15.82
C LEU A 244 -3.90 9.08 16.96
N THR A 245 -4.05 10.40 17.07
CA THR A 245 -4.80 11.05 18.18
C THR A 245 -6.31 10.95 18.02
N LYS A 246 -6.79 10.82 16.76
CA LYS A 246 -8.19 10.76 16.39
C LYS A 246 -8.40 9.79 15.24
N HIS A 247 -9.65 9.42 14.99
CA HIS A 247 -10.00 8.65 13.81
C HIS A 247 -9.61 9.41 12.52
N PRO A 248 -9.03 8.74 11.49
CA PRO A 248 -8.60 9.40 10.27
C PRO A 248 -9.68 10.25 9.61
N GLU A 249 -10.91 9.78 9.61
CA GLU A 249 -12.04 10.53 9.09
C GLU A 249 -12.19 11.92 9.74
N GLU A 250 -12.00 11.99 11.06
CA GLU A 250 -12.04 13.23 11.81
C GLU A 250 -10.84 14.12 11.48
N VAL A 251 -9.62 13.54 11.47
CA VAL A 251 -8.38 14.27 11.16
C VAL A 251 -8.44 14.91 9.76
N PHE A 252 -8.89 14.14 8.76
CA PHE A 252 -8.95 14.61 7.37
C PHE A 252 -10.10 15.60 7.15
N SER A 253 -11.28 15.35 7.71
CA SER A 253 -12.44 16.25 7.57
C SER A 253 -12.24 17.59 8.30
N SER A 254 -11.55 17.58 9.44
CA SER A 254 -11.18 18.80 10.18
C SER A 254 -9.93 19.50 9.62
N LYS A 255 -9.29 18.94 8.58
CA LYS A 255 -8.08 19.46 7.95
C LYS A 255 -6.87 19.53 8.90
N GLU A 256 -6.80 18.64 9.88
CA GLU A 256 -5.68 18.51 10.82
C GLU A 256 -4.52 17.68 10.25
N ILE A 257 -4.53 17.39 8.96
CA ILE A 257 -3.46 16.68 8.23
C ILE A 257 -2.27 17.58 7.95
N HIS A 258 -1.11 16.98 7.67
CA HIS A 258 0.02 17.73 7.14
C HIS A 258 -0.30 18.23 5.73
N ASN A 259 -0.35 19.55 5.60
CA ASN A 259 -0.75 20.23 4.37
C ASN A 259 0.44 20.38 3.40
N VAL A 260 0.86 19.28 2.79
CA VAL A 260 1.97 19.20 1.83
C VAL A 260 1.45 18.82 0.44
N PRO A 261 2.18 19.16 -0.64
CA PRO A 261 1.84 18.64 -1.98
C PRO A 261 1.77 17.12 -1.99
N LEU A 262 0.79 16.55 -2.70
CA LEU A 262 0.51 15.13 -2.71
C LEU A 262 0.28 14.60 -4.13
N ILE A 263 0.87 13.45 -4.46
CA ILE A 263 0.42 12.59 -5.55
C ILE A 263 -0.33 11.41 -4.94
N ILE A 264 -1.49 11.06 -5.48
CA ILE A 264 -2.18 9.79 -5.21
C ILE A 264 -2.42 9.10 -6.55
N GLY A 265 -2.27 7.79 -6.61
CA GLY A 265 -2.62 7.05 -7.81
C GLY A 265 -3.05 5.63 -7.54
N VAL A 266 -3.57 5.01 -8.60
CA VAL A 266 -4.02 3.62 -8.63
C VAL A 266 -3.67 2.99 -9.97
N ASN A 267 -3.68 1.67 -10.02
CA ASN A 267 -3.62 0.93 -11.27
C ASN A 267 -5.04 0.70 -11.84
N ASN A 268 -5.15 0.49 -13.14
CA ASN A 268 -6.46 0.30 -13.78
C ASN A 268 -7.07 -1.09 -13.53
N GLN A 269 -6.35 -1.94 -12.81
CA GLN A 269 -6.83 -3.15 -12.15
C GLN A 269 -5.96 -3.39 -10.90
N GLU A 270 -6.57 -3.68 -9.76
CA GLU A 270 -5.86 -3.72 -8.46
C GLU A 270 -5.94 -5.08 -7.78
N CYS A 271 -6.66 -6.03 -8.37
CA CYS A 271 -6.95 -7.31 -7.74
C CYS A 271 -6.63 -8.53 -8.61
N GLY A 272 -5.94 -8.35 -9.74
CA GLY A 272 -5.53 -9.46 -10.60
C GLY A 272 -4.49 -10.37 -9.95
N TRP A 273 -3.62 -9.82 -9.12
CA TRP A 273 -2.60 -10.55 -8.37
C TRP A 273 -3.19 -11.55 -7.34
N LEU A 274 -4.45 -11.34 -6.96
CA LEU A 274 -5.19 -12.25 -6.08
C LEU A 274 -5.70 -13.51 -6.81
N LEU A 275 -5.61 -13.57 -8.15
CA LEU A 275 -6.04 -14.73 -8.92
C LEU A 275 -5.11 -15.93 -8.67
N PRO A 276 -5.65 -17.13 -8.36
CA PRO A 276 -4.82 -18.30 -8.17
C PRO A 276 -4.05 -18.65 -9.44
N LYS A 277 -2.76 -18.92 -9.33
CA LYS A 277 -1.98 -19.52 -10.40
C LYS A 277 -2.25 -21.02 -10.41
N VAL A 278 -2.37 -21.58 -11.60
CA VAL A 278 -2.88 -22.94 -11.93
C VAL A 278 -2.16 -24.09 -11.21
N ASP A 279 -1.00 -23.88 -10.57
CA ASP A 279 -0.17 -24.97 -10.03
C ASP A 279 0.26 -24.86 -8.54
N VAL A 280 -0.22 -23.90 -7.79
CA VAL A 280 0.21 -23.77 -6.38
C VAL A 280 -0.79 -24.40 -5.43
N LYS A 281 -0.59 -25.68 -5.10
CA LYS A 281 -1.25 -26.31 -3.94
C LYS A 281 -0.63 -25.78 -2.65
N CYS A 282 -1.04 -24.60 -2.21
CA CYS A 282 -0.71 -24.11 -0.88
C CYS A 282 -1.75 -24.57 0.15
N ASN A 283 -1.36 -25.51 1.01
CA ASN A 283 -2.24 -26.05 2.04
C ASN A 283 -2.28 -25.19 3.33
N PHE A 284 -1.54 -24.06 3.39
CA PHE A 284 -1.30 -23.35 4.66
C PHE A 284 -1.40 -21.82 4.59
N CYS A 285 -1.87 -21.23 3.52
CA CYS A 285 -1.81 -19.78 3.36
C CYS A 285 -3.10 -19.05 3.70
N SER A 286 -2.95 -17.99 4.48
CA SER A 286 -3.99 -17.00 4.76
C SER A 286 -4.46 -16.26 3.50
N CYS A 287 -3.58 -16.16 2.50
CA CYS A 287 -3.97 -15.79 1.14
C CYS A 287 -5.01 -16.76 0.58
N HIS A 288 -5.06 -18.02 1.05
CA HIS A 288 -6.05 -19.00 0.61
C HIS A 288 -7.49 -18.60 0.94
N GLN A 289 -7.74 -17.85 2.01
CA GLN A 289 -9.09 -17.30 2.25
C GLN A 289 -9.40 -16.09 1.35
N LEU A 290 -8.39 -15.29 1.06
CA LEU A 290 -8.45 -14.29 -0.01
C LEU A 290 -8.53 -14.98 -1.38
N LEU A 291 -7.68 -15.98 -1.63
CA LEU A 291 -7.58 -16.75 -2.86
C LEU A 291 -8.73 -17.75 -3.04
N ASN A 292 -9.33 -18.32 -1.98
CA ASN A 292 -10.57 -19.10 -2.07
C ASN A 292 -11.79 -18.24 -2.48
N ALA A 293 -11.67 -16.91 -2.36
CA ALA A 293 -12.58 -16.03 -3.09
C ALA A 293 -12.40 -16.18 -4.62
N LEU A 294 -11.27 -16.70 -5.06
CA LEU A 294 -10.78 -16.62 -6.44
C LEU A 294 -10.63 -17.99 -7.15
N ASP A 295 -11.07 -19.11 -6.56
CA ASP A 295 -11.36 -20.35 -7.31
C ASP A 295 -12.36 -20.12 -8.49
N MET A 296 -12.41 -18.90 -8.93
CA MET A 296 -13.42 -18.29 -9.78
C MET A 296 -12.94 -18.06 -11.21
N VAL A 297 -11.76 -18.55 -11.58
CA VAL A 297 -11.12 -18.13 -12.84
C VAL A 297 -11.85 -18.62 -14.08
N GLU A 298 -12.62 -19.70 -14.00
CA GLU A 298 -13.23 -20.29 -15.18
C GLU A 298 -14.76 -20.28 -15.21
N GLU A 299 -15.45 -20.42 -14.08
CA GLU A 299 -16.92 -20.47 -14.04
C GLU A 299 -17.51 -19.69 -12.86
N MET A 300 -17.98 -18.48 -13.09
CA MET A 300 -18.71 -17.69 -12.10
C MET A 300 -20.16 -17.51 -12.50
N ASP A 301 -21.09 -17.96 -11.66
CA ASP A 301 -22.48 -17.58 -11.72
C ASP A 301 -22.84 -16.55 -10.63
N LYS A 302 -24.06 -16.01 -10.69
CA LYS A 302 -24.53 -15.00 -9.74
C LYS A 302 -24.68 -15.55 -8.31
N ASP A 303 -24.99 -16.83 -8.15
CA ASP A 303 -25.16 -17.44 -6.83
C ASP A 303 -23.81 -17.60 -6.13
N THR A 304 -22.81 -18.10 -6.86
CA THR A 304 -21.42 -18.19 -6.41
C THR A 304 -20.87 -16.80 -6.05
N LEU A 305 -21.13 -15.79 -6.89
CA LEU A 305 -20.74 -14.41 -6.64
C LEU A 305 -21.32 -13.87 -5.33
N GLN A 306 -22.63 -14.11 -5.08
CA GLN A 306 -23.28 -13.65 -3.85
C GLN A 306 -22.68 -14.31 -2.60
N VAL A 307 -22.38 -15.61 -2.67
CA VAL A 307 -21.72 -16.35 -1.59
C VAL A 307 -20.33 -15.77 -1.33
N LYS A 308 -19.57 -15.48 -2.37
CA LYS A 308 -18.21 -14.94 -2.26
C LYS A 308 -18.22 -13.52 -1.71
N LEU A 309 -19.12 -12.64 -2.11
CA LEU A 309 -19.25 -11.31 -1.52
C LEU A 309 -19.56 -11.35 -0.02
N LYS A 310 -20.38 -12.31 0.43
CA LYS A 310 -20.66 -12.54 1.86
C LYS A 310 -19.41 -12.99 2.64
N ASN A 311 -18.56 -13.79 2.00
CA ASN A 311 -17.40 -14.41 2.62
C ASN A 311 -16.09 -13.61 2.41
N SER A 312 -16.18 -12.37 1.92
CA SER A 312 -15.04 -11.49 1.67
C SER A 312 -15.01 -10.30 2.65
N PRO A 313 -14.70 -10.52 3.94
CA PRO A 313 -14.76 -9.49 4.96
C PRO A 313 -13.78 -8.33 4.70
N TYR A 314 -12.70 -8.59 3.96
CA TYR A 314 -11.72 -7.59 3.56
C TYR A 314 -12.26 -6.50 2.63
N LEU A 315 -13.37 -6.76 1.92
CA LEU A 315 -14.05 -5.74 1.12
C LEU A 315 -14.93 -4.81 1.97
N GLY A 316 -15.12 -5.08 3.27
CA GLY A 316 -16.02 -4.31 4.11
C GLY A 316 -17.49 -4.35 3.67
N ILE A 317 -17.85 -5.32 2.82
CA ILE A 317 -19.20 -5.49 2.27
C ILE A 317 -20.08 -6.22 3.28
N THR A 318 -21.17 -5.60 3.71
CA THR A 318 -22.16 -6.23 4.57
C THR A 318 -23.28 -6.89 3.73
N SER A 319 -23.97 -7.87 4.31
CA SER A 319 -25.08 -8.56 3.61
C SER A 319 -26.17 -7.60 3.12
N GLN A 320 -26.36 -6.45 3.77
CA GLN A 320 -27.34 -5.43 3.37
C GLN A 320 -26.93 -4.68 2.10
N MET A 321 -25.63 -4.60 1.80
CA MET A 321 -25.08 -3.92 0.61
C MET A 321 -25.19 -4.78 -0.65
N ILE A 322 -25.19 -6.11 -0.51
CA ILE A 322 -25.03 -7.06 -1.60
C ILE A 322 -26.07 -6.87 -2.72
N PRO A 323 -27.37 -6.72 -2.44
CA PRO A 323 -28.36 -6.55 -3.53
C PRO A 323 -28.06 -5.32 -4.41
N SER A 324 -27.70 -4.19 -3.77
CA SER A 324 -27.38 -2.96 -4.50
C SER A 324 -26.07 -3.07 -5.29
N ILE A 325 -25.08 -3.82 -4.76
CA ILE A 325 -23.80 -4.08 -5.44
C ILE A 325 -24.02 -4.97 -6.65
N LEU A 326 -24.84 -6.02 -6.52
CA LEU A 326 -25.18 -6.92 -7.64
C LEU A 326 -25.83 -6.15 -8.79
N ASP A 327 -26.77 -5.30 -8.47
CA ASP A 327 -27.45 -4.45 -9.46
C ASP A 327 -26.45 -3.50 -10.15
N GLU A 328 -25.65 -2.77 -9.37
CA GLU A 328 -24.72 -1.75 -9.86
C GLU A 328 -23.56 -2.29 -10.69
N TYR A 329 -22.97 -3.43 -10.29
CA TYR A 329 -21.76 -3.96 -10.93
C TYR A 329 -22.07 -5.06 -11.94
N PHE A 330 -23.09 -5.88 -11.71
CA PHE A 330 -23.28 -7.11 -12.47
C PHE A 330 -24.52 -7.06 -13.40
N GLY A 331 -25.56 -6.31 -13.03
CA GLY A 331 -26.76 -6.19 -13.86
C GLY A 331 -27.33 -7.55 -14.27
N ASP A 332 -27.70 -7.69 -15.54
CA ASP A 332 -28.35 -8.90 -16.08
C ASP A 332 -27.38 -9.89 -16.75
N THR A 333 -26.06 -9.62 -16.74
CA THR A 333 -25.11 -10.51 -17.41
C THR A 333 -25.00 -11.86 -16.69
N ASP A 334 -24.99 -12.94 -17.45
CA ASP A 334 -24.71 -14.30 -16.99
C ASP A 334 -23.42 -14.85 -17.65
N ASN A 335 -22.68 -14.02 -18.37
CA ASN A 335 -21.43 -14.42 -19.00
C ASN A 335 -20.32 -14.57 -17.92
N PRO A 336 -19.75 -15.77 -17.72
CA PRO A 336 -18.77 -16.03 -16.66
C PRO A 336 -17.54 -15.13 -16.73
N ALA A 337 -17.01 -14.87 -17.93
CA ALA A 337 -15.84 -14.02 -18.12
C ALA A 337 -16.14 -12.55 -17.79
N GLU A 338 -17.34 -12.07 -18.11
CA GLU A 338 -17.78 -10.72 -17.78
C GLU A 338 -18.03 -10.58 -16.28
N LEU A 339 -18.68 -11.54 -15.63
CA LEU A 339 -18.88 -11.57 -14.18
C LEU A 339 -17.54 -11.53 -13.45
N ARG A 340 -16.55 -12.32 -13.87
CA ARG A 340 -15.20 -12.29 -13.35
C ARG A 340 -14.56 -10.90 -13.48
N ASN A 341 -14.58 -10.31 -14.67
CA ASN A 341 -13.95 -9.01 -14.91
C ASN A 341 -14.61 -7.91 -14.06
N ARG A 342 -15.95 -7.92 -13.96
CA ARG A 342 -16.69 -6.98 -13.11
C ARG A 342 -16.42 -7.19 -11.62
N PHE A 343 -16.18 -8.44 -11.21
CA PHE A 343 -15.77 -8.72 -9.83
C PHE A 343 -14.37 -8.15 -9.52
N LEU A 344 -13.41 -8.30 -10.43
CA LEU A 344 -12.09 -7.69 -10.28
C LEU A 344 -12.18 -6.15 -10.22
N ASP A 345 -13.03 -5.55 -11.06
CA ASP A 345 -13.31 -4.12 -11.00
C ASP A 345 -13.94 -3.71 -9.66
N LEU A 346 -14.91 -4.48 -9.15
CA LEU A 346 -15.52 -4.25 -7.83
C LEU A 346 -14.48 -4.32 -6.70
N CYS A 347 -13.66 -5.37 -6.71
CA CYS A 347 -12.60 -5.53 -5.70
C CYS A 347 -11.62 -4.34 -5.70
N GLY A 348 -11.14 -3.94 -6.87
CA GLY A 348 -10.23 -2.80 -7.01
C GLY A 348 -10.89 -1.47 -6.60
N ASP A 349 -12.14 -1.26 -7.03
CA ASP A 349 -12.89 -0.05 -6.67
C ASP A 349 -13.05 0.08 -5.15
N VAL A 350 -13.48 -0.98 -4.48
CA VAL A 350 -13.76 -0.97 -3.03
C VAL A 350 -12.48 -0.86 -2.21
N SER A 351 -11.45 -1.62 -2.58
CA SER A 351 -10.23 -1.70 -1.77
C SER A 351 -9.31 -0.50 -1.97
N LEU A 352 -9.20 0.03 -3.20
CA LEU A 352 -8.15 1.00 -3.52
C LEU A 352 -8.66 2.26 -4.23
N VAL A 353 -9.46 2.14 -5.31
CA VAL A 353 -9.81 3.31 -6.14
C VAL A 353 -10.69 4.31 -5.38
N ILE A 354 -11.80 3.84 -4.79
CA ILE A 354 -12.72 4.71 -4.05
C ILE A 354 -12.09 5.31 -2.79
N PRO A 355 -11.36 4.52 -1.97
CA PRO A 355 -10.57 5.08 -0.87
C PRO A 355 -9.58 6.16 -1.30
N SER A 356 -8.85 5.94 -2.41
CA SER A 356 -7.88 6.91 -2.96
C SER A 356 -8.56 8.20 -3.45
N LEU A 357 -9.68 8.09 -4.16
CA LEU A 357 -10.47 9.26 -4.56
C LEU A 357 -11.00 10.05 -3.35
N ARG A 358 -11.41 9.34 -2.30
CA ARG A 358 -11.84 9.95 -1.03
C ARG A 358 -10.70 10.71 -0.36
N ALA A 359 -9.53 10.10 -0.24
CA ALA A 359 -8.34 10.76 0.30
C ALA A 359 -7.97 12.01 -0.53
N ALA A 360 -8.02 11.89 -1.86
CA ALA A 360 -7.74 12.98 -2.77
C ALA A 360 -8.69 14.16 -2.58
N ARG A 361 -9.99 13.90 -2.40
CA ARG A 361 -10.99 14.94 -2.14
C ARG A 361 -10.74 15.67 -0.83
N TYR A 362 -10.46 14.95 0.26
CA TYR A 362 -10.11 15.58 1.55
C TYR A 362 -8.87 16.45 1.42
N HIS A 363 -7.83 15.95 0.75
CA HIS A 363 -6.58 16.69 0.59
C HIS A 363 -6.77 17.94 -0.28
N ARG A 364 -7.49 17.82 -1.41
CA ARG A 364 -7.90 18.96 -2.23
C ARG A 364 -8.60 20.04 -1.39
N ASP A 365 -9.55 19.62 -0.57
CA ASP A 365 -10.38 20.53 0.23
C ASP A 365 -9.62 21.15 1.40
N SER A 366 -8.45 20.60 1.75
CA SER A 366 -7.49 21.22 2.69
C SER A 366 -6.69 22.36 2.04
N GLY A 367 -6.70 22.47 0.70
CA GLY A 367 -6.05 23.53 -0.05
C GLY A 367 -4.65 23.25 -0.55
N SER A 368 -4.07 22.06 -0.30
CA SER A 368 -2.78 21.67 -0.85
C SER A 368 -2.87 21.25 -2.31
N PRO A 369 -1.79 21.44 -3.07
CA PRO A 369 -1.69 20.87 -4.41
C PRO A 369 -1.79 19.36 -4.36
N ILE A 370 -2.70 18.80 -5.15
CA ILE A 370 -2.84 17.36 -5.31
C ILE A 370 -2.90 17.00 -6.79
N PHE A 371 -2.23 15.90 -7.13
CA PHE A 371 -2.19 15.28 -8.45
C PHE A 371 -2.68 13.85 -8.32
N PHE A 372 -3.47 13.39 -9.29
CA PHE A 372 -3.98 12.02 -9.31
C PHE A 372 -3.58 11.33 -10.60
N TYR A 373 -3.25 10.00 -10.54
CA TYR A 373 -2.99 9.20 -11.73
C TYR A 373 -3.77 7.87 -11.73
N GLU A 374 -3.98 7.34 -12.94
CA GLU A 374 -4.30 5.94 -13.17
C GLU A 374 -3.21 5.33 -14.05
N PHE A 375 -2.49 4.35 -13.52
CA PHE A 375 -1.49 3.63 -14.30
C PHE A 375 -2.15 2.50 -15.09
N GLN A 376 -1.90 2.43 -16.39
CA GLN A 376 -2.68 1.60 -17.31
C GLN A 376 -1.84 0.63 -18.14
N HIS A 377 -0.51 0.64 -18.02
CA HIS A 377 0.36 -0.19 -18.84
C HIS A 377 0.78 -1.47 -18.11
N PRO A 378 0.32 -2.67 -18.54
CA PRO A 378 0.81 -3.93 -17.99
C PRO A 378 2.26 -4.17 -18.44
N PRO A 379 3.21 -4.48 -17.51
CA PRO A 379 4.59 -4.74 -17.87
C PRO A 379 4.71 -5.95 -18.81
N SER A 380 5.43 -5.80 -19.93
CA SER A 380 5.57 -6.86 -20.94
C SER A 380 6.25 -8.11 -20.40
N VAL A 381 7.11 -7.98 -19.41
CA VAL A 381 7.81 -9.09 -18.74
C VAL A 381 6.87 -10.01 -17.96
N LEU A 382 5.69 -9.55 -17.59
CA LEU A 382 4.69 -10.33 -16.84
C LEU A 382 3.66 -11.01 -17.74
N LYS A 383 3.73 -10.82 -19.06
CA LYS A 383 2.73 -11.33 -20.03
C LYS A 383 2.54 -12.85 -19.97
N ASP A 384 3.62 -13.60 -19.77
CA ASP A 384 3.56 -15.08 -19.73
C ASP A 384 3.25 -15.61 -18.33
N PHE A 385 3.19 -14.74 -17.33
CA PHE A 385 2.92 -15.07 -15.94
C PHE A 385 1.49 -14.71 -15.48
N ARG A 386 0.74 -14.01 -16.31
CA ARG A 386 -0.63 -13.54 -16.01
C ARG A 386 -1.62 -13.92 -17.09
N PRO A 387 -2.89 -14.16 -16.73
CA PRO A 387 -3.96 -14.26 -17.70
C PRO A 387 -4.09 -12.97 -18.53
N ASN A 388 -4.37 -13.10 -19.84
CA ASN A 388 -4.45 -11.97 -20.77
C ASN A 388 -5.56 -10.94 -20.45
N PHE A 389 -6.52 -11.29 -19.59
CA PHE A 389 -7.57 -10.37 -19.15
C PHE A 389 -7.12 -9.45 -18.00
N VAL A 390 -5.99 -9.75 -17.35
CA VAL A 390 -5.40 -8.89 -16.31
C VAL A 390 -4.72 -7.73 -17.00
N LYS A 391 -5.13 -6.53 -16.63
CA LYS A 391 -4.58 -5.26 -17.12
C LYS A 391 -3.32 -4.89 -16.30
N SER A 392 -3.05 -3.58 -16.14
CA SER A 392 -2.05 -3.12 -15.16
C SER A 392 -2.57 -3.38 -13.76
N ASP A 393 -1.84 -4.21 -13.02
CA ASP A 393 -2.25 -4.77 -11.75
C ASP A 393 -1.51 -4.08 -10.58
N HIS A 394 -1.91 -4.39 -9.37
CA HIS A 394 -1.33 -3.84 -8.13
C HIS A 394 0.19 -3.93 -8.10
N GLY A 395 0.86 -2.78 -7.93
CA GLY A 395 2.32 -2.66 -7.88
C GLY A 395 3.05 -2.67 -9.23
N ASP A 396 2.35 -2.77 -10.37
CA ASP A 396 2.97 -2.79 -11.70
C ASP A 396 3.74 -1.51 -12.03
N GLU A 397 3.25 -0.37 -11.56
CA GLU A 397 3.90 0.92 -11.74
C GLU A 397 5.29 0.98 -11.12
N LEU A 398 5.54 0.22 -10.04
CA LEU A 398 6.83 0.21 -9.34
C LEU A 398 7.98 -0.22 -10.26
N MET A 399 7.73 -1.14 -11.21
CA MET A 399 8.73 -1.53 -12.22
C MET A 399 9.19 -0.33 -13.05
N PHE A 400 8.32 0.66 -13.26
CA PHE A 400 8.63 1.86 -14.02
C PHE A 400 9.15 3.00 -13.12
N VAL A 401 8.64 3.11 -11.91
CA VAL A 401 9.10 4.09 -10.89
C VAL A 401 10.55 3.83 -10.50
N PHE A 402 10.91 2.56 -10.24
CA PHE A 402 12.29 2.18 -9.89
C PHE A 402 13.22 2.04 -11.10
N GLY A 403 12.72 2.25 -12.32
CA GLY A 403 13.54 2.19 -13.52
C GLY A 403 13.93 0.79 -13.95
N GLY A 404 13.04 -0.20 -13.78
CA GLY A 404 13.25 -1.61 -14.07
C GLY A 404 13.94 -1.93 -15.41
N PRO A 405 13.63 -1.24 -16.53
CA PRO A 405 14.34 -1.40 -17.80
C PRO A 405 15.84 -1.07 -17.76
N PHE A 406 16.33 -0.42 -16.71
CA PHE A 406 17.70 0.06 -16.54
C PHE A 406 18.43 -0.61 -15.36
N LEU A 407 17.74 -1.45 -14.60
CA LEU A 407 18.32 -2.21 -13.51
C LEU A 407 19.12 -3.41 -14.04
N ARG A 408 20.09 -3.88 -13.23
CA ARG A 408 20.86 -5.08 -13.56
C ARG A 408 19.97 -6.31 -13.48
N ASP A 409 20.23 -7.27 -14.36
CA ASP A 409 19.57 -8.57 -14.31
C ASP A 409 19.78 -9.24 -12.93
N GLY A 410 18.71 -9.87 -12.44
CA GLY A 410 18.70 -10.52 -11.13
C GLY A 410 18.30 -9.61 -9.95
N THR A 411 18.01 -8.33 -10.17
CA THR A 411 17.31 -7.49 -9.20
C THR A 411 15.79 -7.65 -9.34
N TYR A 412 15.05 -7.45 -8.26
CA TYR A 412 13.62 -7.78 -8.18
C TYR A 412 12.74 -7.09 -9.23
N PHE A 413 12.95 -5.79 -9.46
CA PHE A 413 12.20 -5.04 -10.46
C PHE A 413 12.90 -4.94 -11.82
N SER A 414 13.99 -5.70 -12.04
CA SER A 414 14.64 -5.72 -13.34
C SER A 414 13.70 -6.27 -14.40
N MET A 415 13.55 -5.52 -15.48
CA MET A 415 12.72 -5.90 -16.62
C MET A 415 13.55 -6.50 -17.78
N GLY A 416 14.87 -6.59 -17.65
CA GLY A 416 15.74 -7.11 -18.67
C GLY A 416 15.62 -6.36 -20.01
N ASN A 417 15.57 -7.12 -21.11
CA ASN A 417 15.45 -6.51 -22.44
C ASN A 417 13.98 -6.33 -22.83
N VAL A 418 13.42 -5.18 -22.54
CA VAL A 418 12.04 -4.79 -22.87
C VAL A 418 11.96 -3.89 -24.11
N PRO A 419 10.76 -3.72 -24.71
CA PRO A 419 10.52 -2.77 -25.80
C PRO A 419 10.97 -1.36 -25.47
N ASN A 420 11.38 -0.61 -26.50
CA ASN A 420 11.87 0.76 -26.32
C ASN A 420 10.79 1.70 -25.75
N GLU A 421 9.53 1.44 -26.04
CA GLU A 421 8.38 2.17 -25.50
C GLU A 421 8.30 2.08 -23.98
N GLU A 422 8.59 0.91 -23.39
CA GLU A 422 8.64 0.72 -21.93
C GLU A 422 9.84 1.45 -21.30
N LYS A 423 10.98 1.47 -21.99
CA LYS A 423 12.13 2.29 -21.56
C LYS A 423 11.80 3.78 -21.52
N ILE A 424 11.06 4.27 -22.53
CA ILE A 424 10.59 5.65 -22.58
C ILE A 424 9.58 5.90 -21.47
N LEU A 425 8.62 5.00 -21.27
CA LEU A 425 7.61 5.10 -20.20
C LEU A 425 8.30 5.19 -18.83
N SER A 426 9.25 4.30 -18.55
CA SER A 426 9.96 4.29 -17.27
C SER A 426 10.72 5.61 -17.03
N LYS A 427 11.43 6.14 -18.03
CA LYS A 427 12.06 7.46 -17.92
C LYS A 427 11.06 8.58 -17.67
N THR A 428 9.90 8.52 -18.31
CA THR A 428 8.84 9.50 -18.13
C THR A 428 8.28 9.46 -16.70
N VAL A 429 8.02 8.27 -16.18
CA VAL A 429 7.54 8.07 -14.80
C VAL A 429 8.57 8.57 -13.80
N MET A 430 9.82 8.12 -13.89
CA MET A 430 10.90 8.61 -13.02
C MET A 430 11.04 10.14 -13.07
N THR A 431 10.84 10.75 -14.25
CA THR A 431 10.90 12.20 -14.39
C THR A 431 9.75 12.91 -13.67
N TYR A 432 8.51 12.40 -13.77
CA TYR A 432 7.37 12.95 -13.03
C TYR A 432 7.62 12.88 -11.51
N TRP A 433 8.08 11.73 -10.99
CA TRP A 433 8.36 11.55 -9.56
C TRP A 433 9.48 12.47 -9.08
N ALA A 434 10.59 12.54 -9.83
CA ALA A 434 11.72 13.40 -9.47
C ALA A 434 11.38 14.90 -9.55
N ASN A 435 10.63 15.34 -10.55
CA ASN A 435 10.14 16.73 -10.64
C ASN A 435 9.26 17.07 -9.45
N PHE A 436 8.35 16.17 -9.09
CA PHE A 436 7.49 16.37 -7.94
C PHE A 436 8.31 16.41 -6.63
N ALA A 437 9.28 15.52 -6.47
CA ALA A 437 10.16 15.52 -5.31
C ALA A 437 10.96 16.84 -5.20
N ARG A 438 11.35 17.42 -6.31
CA ARG A 438 12.08 18.70 -6.36
C ARG A 438 11.17 19.90 -6.09
N ASN A 439 10.03 19.97 -6.77
CA ASN A 439 9.24 21.20 -6.90
C ASN A 439 7.85 21.13 -6.23
N GLY A 440 7.34 19.94 -5.86
CA GLY A 440 5.93 19.73 -5.47
C GLY A 440 4.97 19.81 -6.67
N ASP A 441 5.51 19.76 -7.88
CA ASP A 441 4.78 19.74 -9.15
C ASP A 441 5.46 18.74 -10.09
N PRO A 442 4.75 17.72 -10.62
CA PRO A 442 5.37 16.69 -11.47
C PRO A 442 5.70 17.18 -12.88
N ASN A 443 5.17 18.31 -13.29
CA ASN A 443 5.30 18.83 -14.65
C ASN A 443 6.73 19.27 -14.97
N GLY A 444 7.08 19.18 -16.27
CA GLY A 444 8.37 19.61 -16.80
C GLY A 444 8.36 19.80 -18.30
N PRO A 445 9.43 20.39 -18.86
CA PRO A 445 9.53 20.63 -20.30
C PRO A 445 9.42 19.34 -21.13
N GLY A 446 8.61 19.34 -22.18
CA GLY A 446 8.43 18.22 -23.10
C GLY A 446 7.55 17.08 -22.58
N MET A 447 6.99 17.20 -21.38
CA MET A 447 6.10 16.22 -20.79
C MET A 447 4.63 16.55 -21.07
N VAL A 448 3.77 15.53 -21.11
CA VAL A 448 2.33 15.72 -21.11
C VAL A 448 1.93 16.38 -19.80
N HIS A 449 1.14 17.46 -19.87
CA HIS A 449 0.74 18.19 -18.68
C HIS A 449 -0.14 17.34 -17.76
N TRP A 450 0.31 17.18 -16.52
CA TRP A 450 -0.42 16.53 -15.44
C TRP A 450 -1.21 17.61 -14.69
N PRO A 451 -2.55 17.64 -14.81
CA PRO A 451 -3.37 18.64 -14.15
C PRO A 451 -3.46 18.37 -12.65
N ARG A 452 -3.67 19.42 -11.87
CA ARG A 452 -4.07 19.24 -10.46
C ARG A 452 -5.45 18.57 -10.38
N PHE A 453 -5.62 17.73 -9.38
CA PHE A 453 -6.92 17.15 -9.04
C PHE A 453 -7.79 18.22 -8.37
N ASP A 454 -8.53 18.94 -9.18
CA ASP A 454 -9.43 20.04 -8.80
C ASP A 454 -10.89 19.57 -8.63
N LEU A 455 -11.83 20.51 -8.61
CA LEU A 455 -13.27 20.18 -8.56
C LEU A 455 -13.78 19.43 -9.81
N LYS A 456 -12.99 19.42 -10.90
CA LYS A 456 -13.29 18.61 -12.10
C LYS A 456 -12.72 17.22 -12.01
N GLU A 457 -12.04 16.90 -10.91
CA GLU A 457 -11.37 15.62 -10.67
C GLU A 457 -10.47 15.19 -11.85
N SER A 458 -9.65 16.15 -12.30
CA SER A 458 -8.69 15.95 -13.40
C SER A 458 -7.56 15.03 -12.94
N TYR A 459 -7.13 14.10 -13.80
CA TYR A 459 -6.03 13.19 -13.51
C TYR A 459 -5.22 12.84 -14.76
N LEU A 460 -4.09 12.15 -14.60
CA LEU A 460 -3.25 11.67 -15.67
C LEU A 460 -3.43 10.15 -15.85
N GLU A 461 -3.82 9.71 -17.05
CA GLU A 461 -3.64 8.33 -17.50
C GLU A 461 -2.15 8.13 -17.86
N ILE A 462 -1.47 7.23 -17.11
CA ILE A 462 -0.08 6.86 -17.37
C ILE A 462 -0.06 5.54 -18.14
N ASN A 463 0.27 5.62 -19.41
CA ASN A 463 0.39 4.50 -20.34
C ASN A 463 1.59 4.78 -21.27
N LEU A 464 1.85 3.99 -22.30
CA LEU A 464 2.86 4.27 -23.33
C LEU A 464 2.70 5.68 -23.93
N LYS A 465 1.49 6.20 -23.94
CA LYS A 465 1.17 7.60 -24.24
C LYS A 465 0.33 8.15 -23.09
N GLN A 466 0.88 9.12 -22.37
CA GLN A 466 0.19 9.79 -21.28
C GLN A 466 -0.96 10.64 -21.81
N LYS A 467 -2.03 10.77 -21.01
CA LYS A 467 -3.20 11.58 -21.38
C LYS A 467 -3.84 12.19 -20.14
N SER A 468 -4.06 13.50 -20.14
CA SER A 468 -4.87 14.16 -19.11
C SER A 468 -6.34 13.91 -19.36
N THR A 469 -7.07 13.55 -18.31
CA THR A 469 -8.50 13.27 -18.35
C THR A 469 -9.16 13.67 -17.03
N ARG A 470 -10.40 13.25 -16.76
CA ARG A 470 -11.17 13.62 -15.56
C ARG A 470 -12.21 12.59 -15.21
N ASN A 471 -12.70 12.66 -13.97
CA ASN A 471 -13.82 11.88 -13.47
C ASN A 471 -13.56 10.36 -13.48
N LEU A 472 -12.43 9.93 -12.93
CA LEU A 472 -12.10 8.51 -12.78
C LEU A 472 -13.25 7.77 -12.07
N ARG A 473 -13.78 6.72 -12.70
CA ARG A 473 -14.84 5.87 -12.13
C ARG A 473 -16.03 6.65 -11.54
N ALA A 474 -16.40 7.81 -12.13
CA ALA A 474 -17.38 8.76 -11.53
C ALA A 474 -18.69 8.10 -11.09
N GLY A 475 -19.29 7.24 -11.92
CA GLY A 475 -20.51 6.50 -11.55
C GLY A 475 -20.33 5.59 -10.35
N LYS A 476 -19.20 4.86 -10.27
CA LYS A 476 -18.87 4.00 -9.13
C LYS A 476 -18.56 4.82 -7.87
N ALA A 477 -17.84 5.94 -8.03
CA ALA A 477 -17.60 6.85 -6.93
C ALA A 477 -18.90 7.44 -6.36
N GLU A 478 -19.85 7.85 -7.21
CA GLU A 478 -21.17 8.32 -6.77
C GLU A 478 -21.97 7.19 -6.09
N PHE A 479 -21.92 5.98 -6.64
CA PHE A 479 -22.58 4.83 -6.03
C PHE A 479 -22.09 4.59 -4.60
N TRP A 480 -20.77 4.47 -4.38
CA TRP A 480 -20.22 4.17 -3.07
C TRP A 480 -20.32 5.32 -2.06
N THR A 481 -20.22 6.56 -2.51
CA THR A 481 -20.16 7.72 -1.60
C THR A 481 -21.53 8.35 -1.33
N LYS A 482 -22.54 8.10 -2.16
CA LYS A 482 -23.86 8.73 -2.05
C LYS A 482 -25.00 7.72 -2.14
N ILE A 483 -25.13 7.01 -3.27
CA ILE A 483 -26.32 6.18 -3.56
C ILE A 483 -26.46 5.04 -2.55
N LEU A 484 -25.40 4.26 -2.33
CA LEU A 484 -25.43 3.12 -1.42
C LEU A 484 -25.66 3.55 0.04
N PRO A 485 -24.99 4.57 0.60
CA PRO A 485 -25.28 5.08 1.93
C PRO A 485 -26.74 5.56 2.11
N GLU A 486 -27.32 6.25 1.14
CA GLU A 486 -28.73 6.69 1.16
C GLU A 486 -29.67 5.48 1.18
N LYS A 487 -29.44 4.48 0.33
CA LYS A 487 -30.24 3.23 0.33
C LYS A 487 -30.20 2.50 1.67
N LEU A 488 -29.01 2.39 2.29
CA LEU A 488 -28.85 1.75 3.60
C LEU A 488 -29.57 2.51 4.72
N GLN A 489 -29.52 3.86 4.72
CA GLN A 489 -30.26 4.66 5.69
C GLN A 489 -31.78 4.45 5.59
N ASN A 490 -32.31 4.31 4.38
CA ASN A 490 -33.73 4.04 4.18
C ASN A 490 -34.15 2.66 4.71
N ILE A 491 -33.33 1.62 4.47
CA ILE A 491 -33.57 0.28 5.04
C ILE A 491 -33.61 0.30 6.57
N VAL A 492 -32.75 1.10 7.21
CA VAL A 492 -32.75 1.21 8.69
C VAL A 492 -34.00 1.94 9.17
N LYS A 493 -34.46 3.00 8.50
CA LYS A 493 -35.69 3.73 8.85
C LYS A 493 -36.92 2.83 8.76
N GLU A 494 -37.08 2.11 7.64
CA GLU A 494 -38.20 1.20 7.44
C GLU A 494 -38.26 0.09 8.53
N LYS A 495 -37.12 -0.47 8.94
CA LYS A 495 -37.05 -1.45 10.03
C LYS A 495 -37.48 -0.87 11.38
N ASN A 496 -37.08 0.36 11.69
CA ASN A 496 -37.45 1.02 12.95
C ASN A 496 -38.96 1.34 12.99
N GLU A 497 -39.56 1.80 11.87
CA GLU A 497 -40.99 2.06 11.78
C GLU A 497 -41.85 0.79 11.92
N HIS A 498 -41.35 -0.38 11.46
CA HIS A 498 -42.01 -1.69 11.65
C HIS A 498 -41.81 -2.29 13.05
N THR A 499 -40.86 -1.79 13.84
CA THR A 499 -40.60 -2.30 15.20
C THR A 499 -41.37 -1.50 16.26
N GLU A 500 -41.89 -0.33 15.88
CA GLU A 500 -42.74 0.54 16.75
C GLU A 500 -44.23 0.27 16.58
N LEU A 501 -44.65 -0.65 15.69
CA LEU A 501 -46.02 -1.15 15.52
C LEU A 501 -46.16 -2.55 16.13
#